data_f93c6792079a5c57ec2b458e54c78776
#
_entry.id   f93c6792079a5c57ec2b458e54c78776
#
_cell.length_a   1.000
_cell.length_b   1.000
_cell.length_c   1.000
_cell.angle_alpha   90.00
_cell.angle_beta   90.00
_cell.angle_gamma   90.00
#
_symmetry.space_group_name_H-M   'P 1'
#
loop_
_entity.id
_entity.type
_entity.pdbx_description
1 polymer ?
#
loop_
_entity_poly.entity_id
_entity_poly.type
_entity_poly.pdbx_seq_one_letter_code
_entity_poly.pdbx_strand_id
1 'polypeptide(L)'
;PMPDLNGKAPEKGYLEKTMGLKEEAILSYCEKLGVTPNILFTGLFGILMAKYSNAEDSLFSTIYNGRNDSRLENTVCMLVKTLPVYCKFDPKTTVQAYMAELSEQMLSSMANDIFPFSDICAKYGLNSDLTFAYQAELSDDYPIGDTIARGHDLSLDMAKMPLLIQVREYNHT
;
A
#
# COMPACT_ATOMS: atom_id res chain seq x y z
N PRO A 1 -5.26 15.26 -9.83
CA PRO A 1 -4.19 15.18 -10.81
C PRO A 1 -2.90 15.66 -10.16
N MET A 2 -1.81 14.91 -10.33
CA MET A 2 -0.50 15.39 -9.95
C MET A 2 -0.15 16.68 -10.71
N PRO A 3 0.59 17.61 -10.08
CA PRO A 3 1.02 18.81 -10.79
C PRO A 3 1.81 18.41 -12.02
N ASP A 4 1.46 19.01 -13.17
CA ASP A 4 2.20 18.85 -14.41
C ASP A 4 3.65 19.31 -14.17
N LEU A 5 4.60 18.43 -14.40
CA LEU A 5 6.03 18.71 -14.22
C LEU A 5 6.62 19.56 -15.37
N ASN A 6 5.77 20.28 -16.11
CA ASN A 6 6.13 21.31 -17.08
C ASN A 6 7.23 20.88 -18.09
N GLY A 7 7.04 19.71 -18.71
CA GLY A 7 7.86 19.28 -19.85
C GLY A 7 9.32 18.93 -19.53
N LYS A 8 9.72 18.90 -18.26
CA LYS A 8 11.01 18.32 -17.86
C LYS A 8 10.88 16.80 -17.81
N ALA A 9 11.86 16.10 -18.34
CA ALA A 9 11.94 14.65 -18.15
C ALA A 9 11.86 14.36 -16.65
N PRO A 10 10.99 13.44 -16.21
CA PRO A 10 10.86 13.14 -14.78
C PRO A 10 12.18 12.56 -14.28
N GLU A 11 12.84 13.26 -13.36
CA GLU A 11 13.95 12.71 -12.61
C GLU A 11 13.42 11.81 -11.51
N LYS A 12 14.02 10.63 -11.36
CA LYS A 12 13.72 9.73 -10.25
C LYS A 12 14.18 10.38 -8.96
N GLY A 13 13.24 10.64 -8.05
CA GLY A 13 13.53 11.03 -6.67
C GLY A 13 13.32 9.84 -5.73
N TYR A 14 14.13 9.76 -4.69
CA TYR A 14 13.96 8.83 -3.57
C TYR A 14 14.07 9.59 -2.26
N LEU A 15 13.13 9.36 -1.37
CA LEU A 15 13.14 9.90 -0.01
C LEU A 15 12.80 8.78 0.96
N GLU A 16 13.65 8.58 1.95
CA GLU A 16 13.42 7.67 3.05
C GLU A 16 13.42 8.44 4.37
N LYS A 17 12.49 8.10 5.24
CA LYS A 17 12.38 8.70 6.57
C LYS A 17 11.92 7.67 7.58
N THR A 18 12.70 7.48 8.61
CA THR A 18 12.28 6.70 9.77
C THR A 18 11.24 7.50 10.56
N MET A 19 10.09 6.90 10.78
CA MET A 19 9.07 7.44 11.67
C MET A 19 9.41 7.00 13.08
N GLY A 20 9.54 7.94 14.01
CA GLY A 20 9.81 7.65 15.43
C GLY A 20 8.58 7.08 16.18
N LEU A 21 7.80 6.24 15.52
CA LEU A 21 6.62 5.58 16.08
C LEU A 21 7.03 4.23 16.65
N LYS A 22 6.55 3.92 17.85
CA LYS A 22 6.75 2.60 18.44
C LYS A 22 5.69 1.63 17.91
N GLU A 23 6.13 0.45 17.51
CA GLU A 23 5.25 -0.63 17.04
C GLU A 23 4.09 -0.89 18.00
N GLU A 24 4.39 -1.03 19.30
CA GLU A 24 3.38 -1.28 20.34
C GLU A 24 2.26 -0.22 20.35
N ALA A 25 2.61 1.04 20.11
CA ALA A 25 1.63 2.13 20.06
C ALA A 25 0.73 2.02 18.82
N ILE A 26 1.30 1.63 17.67
CA ILE A 26 0.55 1.38 16.44
C ILE A 26 -0.40 0.20 16.62
N LEU A 27 0.11 -0.92 17.12
CA LEU A 27 -0.69 -2.14 17.35
C LEU A 27 -1.83 -1.89 18.35
N SER A 28 -1.54 -1.21 19.47
CA SER A 28 -2.57 -0.85 20.45
C SER A 28 -3.65 0.06 19.85
N TYR A 29 -3.27 0.97 18.96
CA TYR A 29 -4.24 1.83 18.27
C TYR A 29 -5.07 1.07 17.24
N CYS A 30 -4.44 0.18 16.48
CA CYS A 30 -5.12 -0.70 15.55
C CYS A 30 -6.14 -1.61 16.26
N GLU A 31 -5.77 -2.18 17.42
CA GLU A 31 -6.67 -2.98 18.25
C GLU A 31 -7.92 -2.18 18.68
N LYS A 32 -7.75 -0.94 19.12
CA LYS A 32 -8.88 -0.05 19.48
C LYS A 32 -9.79 0.25 18.31
N LEU A 33 -9.25 0.34 17.09
CA LEU A 33 -10.04 0.57 15.87
C LEU A 33 -10.62 -0.72 15.29
N GLY A 34 -10.12 -1.89 15.68
CA GLY A 34 -10.49 -3.18 15.11
C GLY A 34 -9.94 -3.40 13.69
N VAL A 35 -8.76 -2.86 13.38
CA VAL A 35 -8.15 -2.95 12.04
C VAL A 35 -6.68 -3.36 12.12
N THR A 36 -6.10 -3.73 10.98
CA THR A 36 -4.67 -4.04 10.87
C THR A 36 -3.84 -2.76 10.62
N PRO A 37 -2.52 -2.78 10.89
CA PRO A 37 -1.63 -1.68 10.52
C PRO A 37 -1.70 -1.32 9.02
N ASN A 38 -1.82 -2.32 8.14
CA ASN A 38 -2.00 -2.08 6.71
C ASN A 38 -3.24 -1.20 6.43
N ILE A 39 -4.40 -1.55 7.02
CA ILE A 39 -5.63 -0.75 6.87
C ILE A 39 -5.45 0.66 7.44
N LEU A 40 -4.82 0.78 8.61
CA LEU A 40 -4.55 2.07 9.24
C LEU A 40 -3.74 2.98 8.31
N PHE A 41 -2.58 2.51 7.83
CA PHE A 41 -1.71 3.32 6.98
C PHE A 41 -2.29 3.57 5.60
N THR A 42 -3.02 2.60 5.03
CA THR A 42 -3.76 2.78 3.76
C THR A 42 -4.83 3.87 3.90
N GLY A 43 -5.60 3.85 4.98
CA GLY A 43 -6.62 4.86 5.24
C GLY A 43 -6.02 6.25 5.49
N LEU A 44 -4.94 6.34 6.25
CA LEU A 44 -4.22 7.59 6.46
C LEU A 44 -3.67 8.17 5.15
N PHE A 45 -3.13 7.31 4.29
CA PHE A 45 -2.68 7.72 2.96
C PHE A 45 -3.84 8.23 2.10
N GLY A 46 -5.00 7.56 2.12
CA GLY A 46 -6.20 8.01 1.43
C GLY A 46 -6.65 9.41 1.87
N ILE A 47 -6.72 9.66 3.18
CA ILE A 47 -7.04 10.99 3.74
C ILE A 47 -6.01 12.04 3.30
N LEU A 48 -4.72 11.69 3.37
CA LEU A 48 -3.64 12.58 2.97
C LEU A 48 -3.78 13.00 1.50
N MET A 49 -4.04 12.04 0.61
CA MET A 49 -4.21 12.32 -0.82
C MET A 49 -5.44 13.15 -1.12
N ALA A 50 -6.57 12.87 -0.49
CA ALA A 50 -7.78 13.68 -0.61
C ALA A 50 -7.53 15.13 -0.17
N LYS A 51 -6.87 15.33 0.97
CA LYS A 51 -6.51 16.67 1.47
C LYS A 51 -5.51 17.38 0.55
N TYR A 52 -4.49 16.67 0.06
CA TYR A 52 -3.47 17.25 -0.82
C TYR A 52 -4.06 17.71 -2.16
N SER A 53 -5.00 16.95 -2.71
CA SER A 53 -5.70 17.29 -3.96
C SER A 53 -6.92 18.21 -3.75
N ASN A 54 -7.21 18.63 -2.51
CA ASN A 54 -8.39 19.40 -2.14
C ASN A 54 -9.69 18.75 -2.64
N ALA A 55 -9.77 17.43 -2.50
CA ALA A 55 -10.91 16.60 -2.86
C ALA A 55 -11.52 15.94 -1.62
N GLU A 56 -12.75 15.45 -1.77
CA GLU A 56 -13.45 14.69 -0.70
C GLU A 56 -13.13 13.20 -0.77
N ASP A 57 -12.46 12.76 -1.82
CA ASP A 57 -12.11 11.37 -2.05
C ASP A 57 -10.71 11.22 -2.65
N SER A 58 -10.21 10.00 -2.65
CA SER A 58 -8.98 9.63 -3.32
C SER A 58 -9.07 8.22 -3.90
N LEU A 59 -8.43 8.04 -5.06
CA LEU A 59 -8.30 6.74 -5.72
C LEU A 59 -6.81 6.49 -5.99
N PHE A 60 -6.32 5.35 -5.57
CA PHE A 60 -4.95 4.91 -5.78
C PHE A 60 -4.89 3.38 -5.87
N SER A 61 -3.73 2.84 -6.16
CA SER A 61 -3.54 1.39 -6.15
C SER A 61 -2.76 0.92 -4.93
N THR A 62 -2.99 -0.33 -4.54
CA THR A 62 -2.19 -1.03 -3.54
C THR A 62 -1.68 -2.36 -4.05
N ILE A 63 -0.67 -2.88 -3.39
CA ILE A 63 -0.06 -4.17 -3.72
C ILE A 63 -0.62 -5.24 -2.79
N TYR A 64 -1.04 -6.34 -3.37
CA TYR A 64 -1.60 -7.48 -2.68
C TYR A 64 -0.84 -8.76 -3.05
N ASN A 65 -0.53 -9.62 -2.08
CA ASN A 65 0.31 -10.80 -2.29
C ASN A 65 -0.38 -11.94 -3.06
N GLY A 66 -1.72 -11.93 -3.16
CA GLY A 66 -2.48 -12.93 -3.90
C GLY A 66 -2.51 -14.34 -3.30
N ARG A 67 -2.13 -14.50 -2.01
CA ARG A 67 -2.00 -15.79 -1.34
C ARG A 67 -3.11 -16.04 -0.31
N ASN A 68 -4.37 -15.82 -0.69
CA ASN A 68 -5.52 -16.05 0.19
C ASN A 68 -5.84 -17.51 0.44
N ASP A 69 -5.38 -18.41 -0.42
CA ASP A 69 -5.64 -19.85 -0.34
C ASP A 69 -4.42 -20.54 0.26
N SER A 70 -4.62 -21.30 1.33
CA SER A 70 -3.54 -22.05 2.00
C SER A 70 -2.79 -23.01 1.07
N ARG A 71 -3.43 -23.45 -0.01
CA ARG A 71 -2.80 -24.28 -1.05
C ARG A 71 -1.70 -23.54 -1.83
N LEU A 72 -1.74 -22.21 -1.82
CA LEU A 72 -0.79 -21.34 -2.52
C LEU A 72 0.38 -20.90 -1.65
N GLU A 73 0.36 -21.19 -0.35
CA GLU A 73 1.36 -20.74 0.62
C GLU A 73 2.78 -21.13 0.22
N ASN A 74 2.96 -22.39 -0.20
CA ASN A 74 4.27 -22.93 -0.61
C ASN A 74 4.50 -22.95 -2.13
N THR A 75 3.67 -22.22 -2.88
CA THR A 75 3.78 -22.19 -4.35
C THR A 75 4.80 -21.14 -4.80
N VAL A 76 5.80 -21.57 -5.57
CA VAL A 76 6.81 -20.68 -6.13
C VAL A 76 6.30 -20.10 -7.46
N CYS A 77 5.62 -18.96 -7.40
CA CYS A 77 5.18 -18.21 -8.59
C CYS A 77 4.86 -16.76 -8.26
N MET A 78 4.68 -15.93 -9.28
CA MET A 78 4.25 -14.55 -9.14
C MET A 78 2.73 -14.51 -8.95
N LEU A 79 2.28 -14.29 -7.72
CA LEU A 79 0.86 -14.15 -7.36
C LEU A 79 0.49 -12.70 -6.99
N VAL A 80 1.48 -11.82 -6.92
CA VAL A 80 1.28 -10.42 -6.56
C VAL A 80 0.33 -9.73 -7.53
N LYS A 81 -0.65 -9.03 -6.99
CA LYS A 81 -1.67 -8.29 -7.73
C LYS A 81 -1.68 -6.83 -7.32
N THR A 82 -2.15 -5.99 -8.22
CA THR A 82 -2.46 -4.59 -7.93
C THR A 82 -3.97 -4.45 -7.81
N LEU A 83 -4.43 -3.84 -6.73
CA LEU A 83 -5.84 -3.61 -6.45
C LEU A 83 -6.13 -2.12 -6.35
N PRO A 84 -7.27 -1.63 -6.87
CA PRO A 84 -7.71 -0.25 -6.64
C PRO A 84 -8.20 -0.09 -5.19
N VAL A 85 -7.88 1.06 -4.61
CA VAL A 85 -8.39 1.51 -3.30
C VAL A 85 -9.08 2.84 -3.50
N TYR A 86 -10.35 2.91 -3.12
CA TYR A 86 -11.13 4.13 -3.13
C TYR A 86 -11.41 4.56 -1.70
N CYS A 87 -11.00 5.75 -1.34
CA CYS A 87 -11.24 6.34 -0.03
C CYS A 87 -12.11 7.57 -0.17
N LYS A 88 -13.26 7.58 0.50
CA LYS A 88 -14.11 8.76 0.63
C LYS A 88 -14.06 9.26 2.05
N PHE A 89 -13.79 10.54 2.21
CA PHE A 89 -13.71 11.18 3.51
C PHE A 89 -14.90 12.12 3.73
N ASP A 90 -15.78 11.74 4.66
CA ASP A 90 -16.82 12.64 5.17
C ASP A 90 -16.38 13.16 6.55
N PRO A 91 -16.26 14.48 6.75
CA PRO A 91 -15.88 15.07 8.05
C PRO A 91 -16.80 14.69 9.22
N LYS A 92 -17.99 14.18 8.95
CA LYS A 92 -18.94 13.71 9.97
C LYS A 92 -18.71 12.26 10.37
N THR A 93 -17.98 11.49 9.57
CA THR A 93 -17.67 10.09 9.84
C THR A 93 -16.56 9.99 10.88
N THR A 94 -16.72 9.11 11.87
CA THR A 94 -15.65 8.84 12.84
C THR A 94 -14.50 8.09 12.18
N VAL A 95 -13.29 8.23 12.71
CA VAL A 95 -12.11 7.49 12.23
C VAL A 95 -12.36 5.99 12.27
N GLN A 96 -13.01 5.48 13.33
CA GLN A 96 -13.33 4.07 13.45
C GLN A 96 -14.27 3.58 12.34
N ALA A 97 -15.33 4.32 12.05
CA ALA A 97 -16.28 3.95 10.98
C ALA A 97 -15.62 3.98 9.60
N TYR A 98 -14.80 5.00 9.34
CA TYR A 98 -14.04 5.12 8.10
C TYR A 98 -13.06 3.94 7.91
N MET A 99 -12.31 3.57 8.94
CA MET A 99 -11.37 2.47 8.87
C MET A 99 -12.07 1.11 8.74
N ALA A 100 -13.23 0.93 9.36
CA ALA A 100 -14.03 -0.28 9.22
C ALA A 100 -14.56 -0.43 7.77
N GLU A 101 -15.11 0.64 7.18
CA GLU A 101 -15.57 0.64 5.80
C GLU A 101 -14.43 0.34 4.81
N LEU A 102 -13.26 0.94 5.01
CA LEU A 102 -12.07 0.66 4.20
C LEU A 102 -11.64 -0.81 4.32
N SER A 103 -11.67 -1.37 5.54
CA SER A 103 -11.33 -2.77 5.78
C SER A 103 -12.26 -3.72 5.00
N GLU A 104 -13.57 -3.49 5.06
CA GLU A 104 -14.56 -4.26 4.31
C GLU A 104 -14.35 -4.15 2.79
N GLN A 105 -14.09 -2.94 2.30
CA GLN A 105 -13.80 -2.69 0.89
C GLN A 105 -12.56 -3.47 0.43
N MET A 106 -11.47 -3.43 1.20
CA MET A 106 -10.25 -4.13 0.85
C MET A 106 -10.43 -5.65 0.87
N LEU A 107 -11.12 -6.19 1.85
CA LEU A 107 -11.45 -7.62 1.91
C LEU A 107 -12.31 -8.05 0.71
N SER A 108 -13.31 -7.25 0.35
CA SER A 108 -14.14 -7.49 -0.84
C SER A 108 -13.32 -7.45 -2.13
N SER A 109 -12.39 -6.50 -2.26
CA SER A 109 -11.49 -6.40 -3.42
C SER A 109 -10.57 -7.62 -3.53
N MET A 110 -10.03 -8.10 -2.42
CA MET A 110 -9.19 -9.30 -2.36
C MET A 110 -9.97 -10.57 -2.71
N ALA A 111 -11.23 -10.65 -2.29
CA ALA A 111 -12.11 -11.79 -2.62
C ALA A 111 -12.53 -11.82 -4.10
N ASN A 112 -12.46 -10.67 -4.80
CA ASN A 112 -12.87 -10.50 -6.20
C ASN A 112 -11.68 -10.14 -7.12
N ASP A 113 -10.49 -10.58 -6.81
CA ASP A 113 -9.22 -10.22 -7.46
C ASP A 113 -8.97 -10.90 -8.82
N ILE A 114 -10.02 -11.37 -9.49
CA ILE A 114 -9.93 -12.14 -10.75
C ILE A 114 -9.52 -11.25 -11.92
N PHE A 115 -9.95 -9.99 -11.92
CA PHE A 115 -9.68 -9.06 -13.01
C PHE A 115 -8.33 -8.36 -12.84
N PRO A 116 -7.50 -8.30 -13.90
CA PRO A 116 -6.29 -7.50 -13.90
C PRO A 116 -6.60 -6.02 -13.66
N PHE A 117 -5.77 -5.35 -12.88
CA PHE A 117 -5.94 -3.92 -12.60
C PHE A 117 -5.92 -3.07 -13.90
N SER A 118 -5.11 -3.47 -14.91
CA SER A 118 -5.09 -2.83 -16.22
C SER A 118 -6.45 -2.82 -16.90
N ASP A 119 -7.22 -3.91 -16.79
CA ASP A 119 -8.53 -4.03 -17.42
C ASP A 119 -9.56 -3.15 -16.71
N ILE A 120 -9.44 -3.04 -15.39
CA ILE A 120 -10.25 -2.10 -14.56
C ILE A 120 -9.96 -0.66 -15.00
N CYS A 121 -8.67 -0.30 -15.10
CA CYS A 121 -8.25 1.03 -15.54
C CYS A 121 -8.77 1.35 -16.95
N ALA A 122 -8.61 0.45 -17.90
CA ALA A 122 -9.08 0.63 -19.27
C ALA A 122 -10.62 0.78 -19.34
N LYS A 123 -11.35 -0.04 -18.58
CA LYS A 123 -12.82 -0.01 -18.56
C LYS A 123 -13.40 1.27 -17.98
N TYR A 124 -12.78 1.80 -16.93
CA TYR A 124 -13.30 2.95 -16.20
C TYR A 124 -12.53 4.26 -16.47
N GLY A 125 -11.54 4.24 -17.37
CA GLY A 125 -10.71 5.42 -17.68
C GLY A 125 -9.88 5.90 -16.50
N LEU A 126 -9.39 4.98 -15.66
CA LEU A 126 -8.62 5.31 -14.47
C LEU A 126 -7.14 5.42 -14.80
N ASN A 127 -6.46 6.38 -14.18
CA ASN A 127 -5.00 6.49 -14.19
C ASN A 127 -4.44 5.96 -12.86
N SER A 128 -3.41 5.12 -12.96
CA SER A 128 -2.71 4.59 -11.80
C SER A 128 -1.42 5.37 -11.55
N ASP A 129 -1.57 6.62 -11.16
CA ASP A 129 -0.42 7.49 -10.88
C ASP A 129 0.12 7.33 -9.46
N LEU A 130 -0.70 6.82 -8.55
CA LEU A 130 -0.41 6.68 -7.14
C LEU A 130 -0.47 5.23 -6.71
N THR A 131 0.58 4.75 -6.05
CA THR A 131 0.59 3.43 -5.43
C THR A 131 1.02 3.56 -3.97
N PHE A 132 0.27 2.91 -3.10
CA PHE A 132 0.62 2.75 -1.69
C PHE A 132 0.90 1.27 -1.40
N ALA A 133 1.97 0.98 -0.68
CA ALA A 133 2.28 -0.36 -0.23
C ALA A 133 2.67 -0.36 1.24
N TYR A 134 2.11 -1.31 1.99
CA TYR A 134 2.54 -1.62 3.34
C TYR A 134 3.27 -2.97 3.33
N GLN A 135 4.46 -3.00 3.90
CA GLN A 135 5.31 -4.19 3.99
C GLN A 135 5.70 -4.42 5.45
N ALA A 136 5.10 -5.42 6.04
CA ALA A 136 5.43 -5.87 7.40
C ALA A 136 6.56 -6.90 7.40
N GLU A 137 7.16 -7.06 8.55
CA GLU A 137 8.09 -8.17 8.86
C GLU A 137 9.27 -8.29 7.89
N LEU A 138 9.79 -7.16 7.44
CA LEU A 138 11.00 -7.18 6.62
C LEU A 138 12.22 -7.48 7.49
N SER A 139 13.06 -8.36 7.00
CA SER A 139 14.37 -8.67 7.58
C SER A 139 15.42 -8.57 6.49
N ASP A 140 16.58 -8.05 6.85
CA ASP A 140 17.75 -8.06 5.97
C ASP A 140 18.49 -9.40 6.03
N ASP A 141 18.22 -10.22 7.05
CA ASP A 141 18.89 -11.47 7.32
C ASP A 141 17.95 -12.66 7.09
N TYR A 142 18.29 -13.50 6.12
CA TYR A 142 17.54 -14.72 5.79
C TYR A 142 18.41 -15.96 6.05
N PRO A 143 18.05 -16.82 7.00
CA PRO A 143 18.81 -18.06 7.23
C PRO A 143 18.62 -19.03 6.05
N ILE A 144 19.74 -19.50 5.49
CA ILE A 144 19.76 -20.51 4.43
C ILE A 144 20.73 -21.63 4.87
N GLY A 145 20.20 -22.74 5.39
CA GLY A 145 21.01 -23.81 5.99
C GLY A 145 21.86 -23.26 7.13
N ASP A 146 23.17 -23.44 7.05
CA ASP A 146 24.15 -23.01 8.06
C ASP A 146 24.68 -21.58 7.81
N THR A 147 24.10 -20.84 6.87
CA THR A 147 24.54 -19.50 6.50
C THR A 147 23.40 -18.50 6.54
N ILE A 148 23.75 -17.22 6.51
CA ILE A 148 22.78 -16.10 6.46
C ILE A 148 22.95 -15.37 5.13
N ALA A 149 21.88 -15.34 4.33
CA ALA A 149 21.80 -14.48 3.17
C ALA A 149 21.33 -13.09 3.61
N ARG A 150 22.00 -12.06 3.14
CA ARG A 150 21.62 -10.68 3.40
C ARG A 150 20.90 -10.09 2.21
N GLY A 151 19.76 -9.44 2.51
CA GLY A 151 19.03 -8.67 1.53
C GLY A 151 19.88 -7.48 1.04
N HIS A 152 19.80 -7.20 -0.26
CA HIS A 152 20.40 -6.01 -0.85
C HIS A 152 19.40 -5.33 -1.77
N ASP A 153 19.09 -4.08 -1.49
CA ASP A 153 18.19 -3.29 -2.33
C ASP A 153 18.85 -2.96 -3.68
N LEU A 154 18.25 -3.46 -4.74
CA LEU A 154 18.66 -3.10 -6.09
C LEU A 154 17.84 -1.86 -6.52
N SER A 155 18.52 -0.74 -6.62
CA SER A 155 17.90 0.47 -7.18
C SER A 155 17.73 0.31 -8.70
N LEU A 156 16.50 0.38 -9.18
CA LEU A 156 16.24 0.49 -10.61
C LEU A 156 16.26 1.97 -11.01
N ASP A 157 16.87 2.25 -12.17
CA ASP A 157 16.93 3.63 -12.71
C ASP A 157 15.59 4.15 -13.22
N MET A 158 14.57 3.27 -13.28
CA MET A 158 13.23 3.63 -13.72
C MET A 158 12.21 3.45 -12.59
N ALA A 159 11.42 4.47 -12.36
CA ALA A 159 10.21 4.36 -11.54
C ALA A 159 9.08 3.74 -12.36
N LYS A 160 8.44 2.71 -11.83
CA LYS A 160 7.29 2.05 -12.49
C LYS A 160 6.01 2.89 -12.40
N MET A 161 5.92 3.73 -11.38
CA MET A 161 4.75 4.57 -11.06
C MET A 161 5.21 6.00 -10.83
N PRO A 162 4.42 7.01 -11.18
CA PRO A 162 4.74 8.41 -10.91
C PRO A 162 5.00 8.70 -9.43
N LEU A 163 4.20 8.10 -8.53
CA LEU A 163 4.44 8.17 -7.09
C LEU A 163 4.17 6.80 -6.45
N LEU A 164 5.19 6.25 -5.79
CA LEU A 164 5.09 5.09 -4.94
C LEU A 164 5.45 5.50 -3.51
N ILE A 165 4.53 5.30 -2.57
CA ILE A 165 4.79 5.46 -1.14
C ILE A 165 4.72 4.09 -0.49
N GLN A 166 5.79 3.74 0.23
CA GLN A 166 5.89 2.50 0.98
C GLN A 166 6.03 2.79 2.47
N VAL A 167 5.26 2.09 3.28
CA VAL A 167 5.49 1.97 4.71
C VAL A 167 6.11 0.60 4.95
N ARG A 168 7.29 0.57 5.56
CA ARG A 168 8.04 -0.64 5.83
C ARG A 168 8.21 -0.80 7.33
N GLU A 169 8.02 -2.00 7.79
CA GLU A 169 8.32 -2.42 9.15
C GLU A 169 9.58 -3.29 9.13
N TYR A 170 10.63 -2.82 9.82
CA TYR A 170 11.90 -3.51 9.91
C TYR A 170 12.18 -3.93 11.35
N ASN A 171 12.47 -5.22 11.56
CA ASN A 171 12.93 -5.74 12.85
C ASN A 171 12.10 -5.26 14.05
N HIS A 172 10.77 -5.20 13.86
CA HIS A 172 9.82 -4.71 14.89
C HIS A 172 10.00 -3.23 15.28
N THR A 173 10.46 -2.38 14.35
CA THR A 173 10.55 -0.93 14.51
C THR A 173 9.85 -0.16 13.40
#